data_c9e30c5289b569efe07a78636f21fe3e
#
_entry.id   c9e30c5289b569efe07a78636f21fe3e
#
_cell.length_a   1.000
_cell.length_b   1.000
_cell.length_c   1.000
_cell.angle_alpha   90.00
_cell.angle_beta   90.00
_cell.angle_gamma   90.00
#
_symmetry.space_group_name_H-M   'P 1'
#
loop_
_entity.id
_entity.type
_entity.pdbx_description
1 polymer ?
#
loop_
_entity_poly.entity_id
_entity_poly.type
_entity_poly.pdbx_seq_one_letter_code
_entity_poly.pdbx_strand_id
1 'polypeptide(L)'
;MRESIGMIETSSIGIGLLVQDVMLKAANVQLVLGRSICSGKYINVITGSVADVQAAVKAGLDAAPDGVIDWGVLPNVHPNVFPALGQSVQLQVGEHRFDAVGIVETYSATSVMAAADAAAKAAGITLYRIHLSMAVGGKGFMLMTGSVSDVRTGVNIAAEVAREKGLLVSAVTIPGPSKELYAEFI
;
A
#
# COMPACT_ATOMS: atom_id res chain seq x y z
N MET A 1 -18.81 9.16 0.02
CA MET A 1 -18.88 7.69 -0.02
C MET A 1 -17.52 7.18 0.45
N ARG A 2 -17.45 6.20 1.34
CA ARG A 2 -16.15 5.61 1.71
C ARG A 2 -15.72 4.69 0.58
N GLU A 3 -14.58 4.97 -0.03
CA GLU A 3 -14.08 4.21 -1.17
C GLU A 3 -13.43 2.91 -0.69
N SER A 4 -13.54 1.88 -1.53
CA SER A 4 -12.84 0.61 -1.32
C SER A 4 -11.77 0.46 -2.38
N ILE A 5 -10.69 -0.25 -2.05
CA ILE A 5 -9.60 -0.56 -2.98
C ILE A 5 -9.55 -2.06 -3.22
N GLY A 6 -9.44 -2.45 -4.49
CA GLY A 6 -9.08 -3.80 -4.91
C GLY A 6 -7.71 -3.82 -5.56
N MET A 7 -6.93 -4.85 -5.28
CA MET A 7 -5.55 -4.96 -5.75
C MET A 7 -5.26 -6.37 -6.23
N ILE A 8 -4.55 -6.49 -7.35
CA ILE A 8 -3.96 -7.76 -7.80
C ILE A 8 -2.54 -7.49 -8.32
N GLU A 9 -1.56 -8.18 -7.74
CA GLU A 9 -0.17 -8.21 -8.19
C GLU A 9 0.09 -9.51 -8.94
N THR A 10 0.61 -9.39 -10.16
CA THR A 10 0.85 -10.54 -11.05
C THR A 10 2.33 -10.72 -11.36
N SER A 11 2.70 -11.96 -11.72
CA SER A 11 4.08 -12.37 -12.00
C SER A 11 4.60 -11.89 -13.37
N SER A 12 3.72 -11.42 -14.26
CA SER A 12 4.12 -10.92 -15.58
C SER A 12 3.25 -9.76 -16.04
N ILE A 13 3.81 -8.94 -16.93
CA ILE A 13 3.14 -7.75 -17.48
C ILE A 13 1.93 -8.16 -18.34
N GLY A 14 2.08 -9.19 -19.17
CA GLY A 14 0.99 -9.66 -20.06
C GLY A 14 -0.22 -10.16 -19.27
N ILE A 15 0.02 -10.96 -18.22
CA ILE A 15 -1.03 -11.41 -17.30
C ILE A 15 -1.64 -10.21 -16.57
N GLY A 16 -0.82 -9.26 -16.14
CA GLY A 16 -1.28 -8.06 -15.47
C GLY A 16 -2.24 -7.22 -16.32
N LEU A 17 -1.96 -7.06 -17.60
CA LEU A 17 -2.84 -6.35 -18.54
C LEU A 17 -4.14 -7.11 -18.81
N LEU A 18 -4.08 -8.45 -18.95
CA LEU A 18 -5.28 -9.30 -19.06
C LEU A 18 -6.17 -9.16 -17.83
N VAL A 19 -5.60 -9.28 -16.64
CA VAL A 19 -6.30 -9.13 -15.36
C VAL A 19 -6.94 -7.74 -15.25
N GLN A 20 -6.20 -6.68 -15.62
CA GLN A 20 -6.72 -5.32 -15.63
C GLN A 20 -7.98 -5.17 -16.51
N ASP A 21 -7.93 -5.67 -17.74
CA ASP A 21 -9.05 -5.58 -18.66
C ASP A 21 -10.29 -6.34 -18.13
N VAL A 22 -10.07 -7.54 -17.59
CA VAL A 22 -11.14 -8.35 -16.99
C VAL A 22 -11.75 -7.64 -15.77
N MET A 23 -10.94 -7.11 -14.86
CA MET A 23 -11.44 -6.39 -13.69
C MET A 23 -12.30 -5.18 -14.06
N LEU A 24 -11.86 -4.38 -15.05
CA LEU A 24 -12.57 -3.18 -15.48
C LEU A 24 -13.87 -3.49 -16.23
N LYS A 25 -13.98 -4.67 -16.85
CA LYS A 25 -15.21 -5.13 -17.55
C LYS A 25 -16.21 -5.83 -16.62
N ALA A 26 -15.74 -6.37 -15.49
CA ALA A 26 -16.56 -7.19 -14.61
C ALA A 26 -17.52 -6.39 -13.70
N ALA A 27 -17.20 -5.15 -13.36
CA ALA A 27 -17.99 -4.33 -12.44
C ALA A 27 -17.75 -2.83 -12.64
N ASN A 28 -18.56 -1.99 -12.00
CA ASN A 28 -18.41 -0.53 -12.07
C ASN A 28 -17.28 -0.03 -11.15
N VAL A 29 -16.05 -0.22 -11.61
CA VAL A 29 -14.83 0.18 -10.90
C VAL A 29 -13.98 1.15 -11.74
N GLN A 30 -13.13 1.93 -11.07
CA GLN A 30 -12.19 2.84 -11.70
C GLN A 30 -10.77 2.38 -11.46
N LEU A 31 -9.92 2.51 -12.47
CA LEU A 31 -8.48 2.23 -12.34
C LEU A 31 -7.80 3.40 -11.60
N VAL A 32 -7.21 3.09 -10.45
CA VAL A 32 -6.36 4.04 -9.69
C VAL A 32 -4.92 3.95 -10.20
N LEU A 33 -4.43 2.72 -10.40
CA LEU A 33 -3.08 2.46 -10.85
C LEU A 33 -3.01 1.12 -11.60
N GLY A 34 -2.41 1.10 -12.78
CA GLY A 34 -2.05 -0.10 -13.52
C GLY A 34 -0.67 0.11 -14.14
N ARG A 35 0.34 -0.61 -13.64
CA ARG A 35 1.70 -0.45 -14.14
C ARG A 35 2.60 -1.65 -13.87
N SER A 36 3.66 -1.76 -14.68
CA SER A 36 4.76 -2.67 -14.37
C SER A 36 5.52 -2.19 -13.12
N ILE A 37 5.99 -3.13 -12.34
CA ILE A 37 6.83 -2.93 -11.17
C ILE A 37 8.07 -3.81 -11.26
N CYS A 38 9.03 -3.67 -10.32
CA CYS A 38 10.28 -4.41 -10.36
C CYS A 38 10.09 -5.92 -10.49
N SER A 39 11.10 -6.59 -11.03
CA SER A 39 11.13 -8.04 -11.31
C SER A 39 10.13 -8.51 -12.38
N GLY A 40 9.70 -7.60 -13.28
CA GLY A 40 8.77 -7.94 -14.37
C GLY A 40 7.34 -8.22 -13.93
N LYS A 41 6.99 -7.87 -12.71
CA LYS A 41 5.64 -7.95 -12.15
C LYS A 41 4.75 -6.82 -12.66
N TYR A 42 3.45 -6.95 -12.44
CA TYR A 42 2.46 -5.90 -12.70
C TYR A 42 1.51 -5.75 -11.52
N ILE A 43 1.15 -4.51 -11.19
CA ILE A 43 0.17 -4.19 -10.14
C ILE A 43 -1.05 -3.51 -10.74
N ASN A 44 -2.22 -4.00 -10.38
CA ASN A 44 -3.51 -3.37 -10.64
C ASN A 44 -4.11 -2.89 -9.32
N VAL A 45 -4.53 -1.64 -9.29
CA VAL A 45 -5.25 -1.02 -8.17
C VAL A 45 -6.51 -0.38 -8.71
N ILE A 46 -7.65 -0.81 -8.25
CA ILE A 46 -8.98 -0.30 -8.62
C ILE A 46 -9.71 0.27 -7.40
N THR A 47 -10.67 1.15 -7.64
CA THR A 47 -11.57 1.68 -6.61
C THR A 47 -13.02 1.63 -7.05
N GLY A 48 -13.94 1.63 -6.08
CA GLY A 48 -15.38 1.58 -6.30
C GLY A 48 -16.16 1.25 -5.04
N SER A 49 -17.41 0.82 -5.20
CA SER A 49 -18.17 0.27 -4.09
C SER A 49 -17.56 -1.05 -3.61
N VAL A 50 -17.79 -1.45 -2.37
CA VAL A 50 -17.25 -2.72 -1.83
C VAL A 50 -17.68 -3.91 -2.72
N ALA A 51 -18.93 -3.94 -3.14
CA ALA A 51 -19.46 -5.03 -3.95
C ALA A 51 -18.84 -5.09 -5.35
N ASP A 52 -18.69 -3.92 -6.01
CA ASP A 52 -18.08 -3.83 -7.33
C ASP A 52 -16.60 -4.23 -7.28
N VAL A 53 -15.87 -3.74 -6.27
CA VAL A 53 -14.45 -4.08 -6.07
C VAL A 53 -14.26 -5.57 -5.81
N GLN A 54 -15.10 -6.19 -4.97
CA GLN A 54 -15.06 -7.63 -4.72
C GLN A 54 -15.34 -8.44 -5.99
N ALA A 55 -16.36 -8.05 -6.76
CA ALA A 55 -16.68 -8.71 -8.02
C ALA A 55 -15.55 -8.60 -9.05
N ALA A 56 -14.97 -7.40 -9.21
CA ALA A 56 -13.86 -7.17 -10.11
C ALA A 56 -12.61 -7.96 -9.71
N VAL A 57 -12.22 -7.94 -8.43
CA VAL A 57 -11.07 -8.70 -7.93
C VAL A 57 -11.29 -10.20 -8.13
N LYS A 58 -12.50 -10.72 -7.81
CA LYS A 58 -12.81 -12.12 -8.05
C LYS A 58 -12.66 -12.50 -9.53
N ALA A 59 -13.21 -11.71 -10.43
CA ALA A 59 -13.09 -11.96 -11.88
C ALA A 59 -11.62 -11.95 -12.34
N GLY A 60 -10.80 -11.02 -11.83
CA GLY A 60 -9.38 -10.97 -12.13
C GLY A 60 -8.61 -12.18 -11.63
N LEU A 61 -8.93 -12.70 -10.44
CA LEU A 61 -8.34 -13.92 -9.88
C LEU A 61 -8.72 -15.15 -10.70
N ASP A 62 -9.99 -15.26 -11.09
CA ASP A 62 -10.51 -16.37 -11.90
C ASP A 62 -9.86 -16.40 -13.30
N ALA A 63 -9.49 -15.23 -13.85
CA ALA A 63 -8.88 -15.11 -15.18
C ALA A 63 -7.41 -15.56 -15.25
N ALA A 64 -6.68 -15.54 -14.15
CA ALA A 64 -5.26 -15.85 -14.13
C ALA A 64 -4.79 -16.50 -12.81
N PRO A 65 -5.34 -17.65 -12.42
CA PRO A 65 -5.10 -18.26 -11.12
C PRO A 65 -3.61 -18.55 -10.84
N ASP A 66 -2.87 -18.96 -11.86
CA ASP A 66 -1.44 -19.30 -11.73
C ASP A 66 -0.51 -18.09 -11.89
N GLY A 67 -1.05 -16.93 -12.24
CA GLY A 67 -0.27 -15.72 -12.50
C GLY A 67 -0.29 -14.70 -11.35
N VAL A 68 -1.11 -14.91 -10.32
CA VAL A 68 -1.27 -14.00 -9.18
C VAL A 68 -0.20 -14.26 -8.13
N ILE A 69 0.47 -13.18 -7.69
CA ILE A 69 1.46 -13.22 -6.59
C ILE A 69 0.79 -12.88 -5.26
N ASP A 70 0.02 -11.78 -5.24
CA ASP A 70 -0.68 -11.32 -4.07
C ASP A 70 -1.91 -10.50 -4.49
N TRP A 71 -2.90 -10.45 -3.63
CA TRP A 71 -4.14 -9.72 -3.87
C TRP A 71 -4.79 -9.27 -2.58
N GLY A 72 -5.72 -8.33 -2.69
CA GLY A 72 -6.49 -7.89 -1.54
C GLY A 72 -7.66 -6.99 -1.91
N VAL A 73 -8.62 -6.93 -1.00
CA VAL A 73 -9.72 -5.96 -1.00
C VAL A 73 -9.69 -5.22 0.32
N LEU A 74 -9.62 -3.91 0.27
CA LEU A 74 -9.64 -3.02 1.43
C LEU A 74 -10.97 -2.26 1.43
N PRO A 75 -11.92 -2.65 2.27
CA PRO A 75 -13.16 -1.89 2.42
C PRO A 75 -12.94 -0.63 3.25
N ASN A 76 -13.64 0.44 2.92
CA ASN A 76 -13.59 1.70 3.67
C ASN A 76 -12.14 2.18 3.94
N VAL A 77 -11.36 2.33 2.88
CA VAL A 77 -9.95 2.73 2.97
C VAL A 77 -9.79 4.04 3.74
N HIS A 78 -8.75 4.11 4.56
CA HIS A 78 -8.44 5.33 5.30
C HIS A 78 -8.05 6.45 4.33
N PRO A 79 -8.57 7.69 4.49
CA PRO A 79 -8.33 8.79 3.54
C PRO A 79 -6.85 9.10 3.28
N ASN A 80 -5.99 8.88 4.26
CA ASN A 80 -4.55 9.14 4.14
C ASN A 80 -3.81 8.17 3.20
N VAL A 81 -4.42 7.05 2.81
CA VAL A 81 -3.80 6.06 1.90
C VAL A 81 -3.62 6.65 0.49
N PHE A 82 -4.62 7.31 -0.05
CA PHE A 82 -4.57 7.85 -1.41
C PHE A 82 -3.49 8.94 -1.60
N PRO A 83 -3.40 9.98 -0.74
CA PRO A 83 -2.33 10.96 -0.84
C PRO A 83 -0.94 10.35 -0.69
N ALA A 84 -0.76 9.39 0.22
CA ALA A 84 0.51 8.71 0.45
C ALA A 84 0.93 7.84 -0.75
N LEU A 85 -0.04 7.20 -1.42
CA LEU A 85 0.18 6.45 -2.65
C LEU A 85 0.56 7.37 -3.82
N GLY A 86 -0.10 8.52 -3.94
CA GLY A 86 0.16 9.54 -4.95
C GLY A 86 1.40 10.39 -4.70
N GLN A 87 2.11 10.20 -3.59
CA GLN A 87 3.25 11.01 -3.13
C GLN A 87 2.90 12.52 -3.06
N SER A 88 1.65 12.84 -2.74
CA SER A 88 1.12 14.20 -2.69
C SER A 88 0.98 14.75 -1.26
N VAL A 89 1.44 14.00 -0.26
CA VAL A 89 1.45 14.45 1.12
C VAL A 89 2.57 15.46 1.31
N GLN A 90 2.17 16.69 1.59
CA GLN A 90 3.11 17.73 2.01
C GLN A 90 3.23 17.69 3.53
N LEU A 91 4.34 17.19 4.04
CA LEU A 91 4.67 17.36 5.44
C LEU A 91 5.14 18.80 5.62
N GLN A 92 4.45 19.56 6.48
CA GLN A 92 4.91 20.92 6.82
C GLN A 92 6.22 20.79 7.61
N VAL A 93 7.33 20.98 6.92
CA VAL A 93 8.66 21.05 7.51
C VAL A 93 8.83 22.44 8.15
N GLY A 94 8.16 22.66 9.27
CA GLY A 94 8.24 23.92 10.01
C GLY A 94 7.85 23.67 11.47
N GLU A 95 8.75 23.91 12.37
CA GLU A 95 8.59 23.96 13.83
C GLU A 95 8.14 22.68 14.57
N HIS A 96 7.49 21.72 13.94
CA HIS A 96 7.16 20.45 14.56
C HIS A 96 8.23 19.43 14.25
N ARG A 97 9.10 19.17 15.22
CA ARG A 97 9.93 17.98 15.29
C ARG A 97 8.99 16.79 15.19
N PHE A 98 9.11 16.00 14.14
CA PHE A 98 8.45 14.71 14.13
C PHE A 98 9.04 13.87 15.27
N ASP A 99 8.21 13.40 16.17
CA ASP A 99 8.69 12.66 17.34
C ASP A 99 9.23 11.29 16.97
N ALA A 100 8.71 10.71 15.89
CA ALA A 100 9.17 9.42 15.38
C ALA A 100 8.88 9.25 13.89
N VAL A 101 9.67 8.38 13.24
CA VAL A 101 9.42 7.83 11.90
C VAL A 101 9.21 6.32 12.01
N GLY A 102 8.18 5.80 11.35
CA GLY A 102 7.91 4.38 11.20
C GLY A 102 8.13 3.95 9.75
N ILE A 103 8.80 2.81 9.58
CA ILE A 103 9.05 2.18 8.28
C ILE A 103 8.58 0.74 8.36
N VAL A 104 7.78 0.30 7.37
CA VAL A 104 7.46 -1.12 7.19
C VAL A 104 7.70 -1.50 5.74
N GLU A 105 8.43 -2.58 5.52
CA GLU A 105 8.72 -3.15 4.20
C GLU A 105 8.06 -4.51 4.04
N THR A 106 7.58 -4.80 2.83
CA THR A 106 6.93 -6.06 2.48
C THR A 106 7.45 -6.61 1.15
N TYR A 107 7.34 -7.93 0.95
CA TYR A 107 7.70 -8.57 -0.31
C TYR A 107 6.71 -8.34 -1.46
N SER A 108 5.55 -7.73 -1.19
CA SER A 108 4.56 -7.39 -2.23
C SER A 108 4.07 -5.95 -2.12
N ALA A 109 3.71 -5.34 -3.26
CA ALA A 109 3.08 -4.04 -3.33
C ALA A 109 1.66 -4.06 -2.74
N THR A 110 0.95 -5.16 -2.88
CA THR A 110 -0.40 -5.34 -2.32
C THR A 110 -0.37 -5.38 -0.79
N SER A 111 0.58 -6.13 -0.21
CA SER A 111 0.70 -6.24 1.25
C SER A 111 1.06 -4.92 1.92
N VAL A 112 1.91 -4.08 1.32
CA VAL A 112 2.23 -2.77 1.93
C VAL A 112 1.02 -1.85 1.95
N MET A 113 0.14 -1.90 0.96
CA MET A 113 -1.10 -1.11 0.97
C MET A 113 -2.06 -1.56 2.07
N ALA A 114 -2.21 -2.88 2.25
CA ALA A 114 -3.03 -3.43 3.33
C ALA A 114 -2.47 -3.06 4.71
N ALA A 115 -1.16 -3.16 4.88
CA ALA A 115 -0.47 -2.77 6.10
C ALA A 115 -0.63 -1.26 6.40
N ALA A 116 -0.54 -0.41 5.38
CA ALA A 116 -0.69 1.04 5.51
C ALA A 116 -2.12 1.44 5.93
N ASP A 117 -3.13 0.83 5.32
CA ASP A 117 -4.53 1.07 5.68
C ASP A 117 -4.82 0.65 7.13
N ALA A 118 -4.35 -0.52 7.54
CA ALA A 118 -4.51 -1.01 8.91
C ALA A 118 -3.82 -0.10 9.94
N ALA A 119 -2.59 0.33 9.67
CA ALA A 119 -1.85 1.25 10.54
C ALA A 119 -2.57 2.59 10.70
N ALA A 120 -3.04 3.18 9.59
CA ALA A 120 -3.74 4.46 9.61
C ALA A 120 -5.10 4.40 10.32
N LYS A 121 -5.77 3.24 10.30
CA LYS A 121 -7.02 3.01 11.05
C LYS A 121 -6.81 2.80 12.54
N ALA A 122 -5.62 2.32 12.95
CA ALA A 122 -5.34 1.91 14.32
C ALA A 122 -4.66 2.97 15.18
N ALA A 123 -3.98 3.96 14.58
CA ALA A 123 -3.15 4.92 15.29
C ALA A 123 -3.24 6.33 14.69
N GLY A 124 -2.97 7.35 15.52
CA GLY A 124 -2.94 8.75 15.11
C GLY A 124 -1.68 9.12 14.31
N ILE A 125 -1.41 8.37 13.24
CA ILE A 125 -0.25 8.56 12.37
C ILE A 125 -0.60 9.34 11.10
N THR A 126 0.41 9.98 10.52
CA THR A 126 0.37 10.49 9.16
C THR A 126 1.17 9.55 8.26
N LEU A 127 0.47 8.90 7.31
CA LEU A 127 1.14 8.21 6.21
C LEU A 127 1.63 9.26 5.22
N TYR A 128 2.92 9.30 4.91
CA TYR A 128 3.43 10.25 3.94
C TYR A 128 4.00 9.60 2.66
N ARG A 129 4.23 8.29 2.68
CA ARG A 129 4.62 7.55 1.49
C ARG A 129 4.14 6.11 1.54
N ILE A 130 3.58 5.64 0.44
CA ILE A 130 3.38 4.22 0.13
C ILE A 130 4.08 3.96 -1.21
N HIS A 131 5.15 3.16 -1.19
CA HIS A 131 5.97 2.89 -2.35
C HIS A 131 5.68 1.49 -2.89
N LEU A 132 5.19 1.43 -4.13
CA LEU A 132 4.78 0.18 -4.77
C LEU A 132 5.89 -0.37 -5.67
N SER A 133 6.90 -0.99 -5.09
CA SER A 133 7.86 -1.91 -5.73
C SER A 133 8.64 -1.35 -6.94
N MET A 134 8.86 -0.04 -7.00
CA MET A 134 9.71 0.57 -8.04
C MET A 134 11.13 0.78 -7.51
N ALA A 135 12.14 0.29 -8.23
CA ALA A 135 13.57 0.45 -7.93
C ALA A 135 14.03 -0.09 -6.55
N VAL A 136 13.24 -1.01 -5.94
CA VAL A 136 13.51 -1.60 -4.62
C VAL A 136 13.46 -3.14 -4.63
N GLY A 137 13.81 -3.75 -5.76
CA GLY A 137 13.87 -5.20 -5.89
C GLY A 137 12.52 -5.92 -5.76
N GLY A 138 11.41 -5.25 -6.12
CA GLY A 138 10.07 -5.84 -6.06
C GLY A 138 9.40 -5.78 -4.69
N LYS A 139 10.06 -5.16 -3.69
CA LYS A 139 9.50 -4.92 -2.35
C LYS A 139 8.62 -3.67 -2.33
N GLY A 140 7.60 -3.64 -1.47
CA GLY A 140 6.88 -2.43 -1.12
C GLY A 140 7.39 -1.87 0.21
N PHE A 141 7.30 -0.55 0.41
CA PHE A 141 7.50 0.04 1.73
C PHE A 141 6.55 1.21 1.97
N MET A 142 6.29 1.47 3.24
CA MET A 142 5.57 2.66 3.68
C MET A 142 6.34 3.43 4.72
N LEU A 143 6.10 4.74 4.77
CA LEU A 143 6.64 5.66 5.74
C LEU A 143 5.51 6.37 6.47
N MET A 144 5.63 6.45 7.78
CA MET A 144 4.66 7.13 8.65
C MET A 144 5.36 7.98 9.70
N THR A 145 4.66 9.00 10.20
CA THR A 145 5.12 9.85 11.29
C THR A 145 4.00 10.15 12.27
N GLY A 146 4.36 10.60 13.47
CA GLY A 146 3.45 10.91 14.56
C GLY A 146 4.18 10.89 15.91
N SER A 147 3.42 10.82 17.01
CA SER A 147 4.00 10.58 18.33
C SER A 147 4.73 9.23 18.36
N VAL A 148 5.72 9.08 19.26
CA VAL A 148 6.46 7.79 19.39
C VAL A 148 5.51 6.62 19.67
N SER A 149 4.47 6.84 20.48
CA SER A 149 3.48 5.82 20.81
C SER A 149 2.61 5.43 19.61
N ASP A 150 2.13 6.42 18.86
CA ASP A 150 1.30 6.17 17.67
C ASP A 150 2.08 5.47 16.57
N VAL A 151 3.32 5.92 16.31
CA VAL A 151 4.18 5.30 15.32
C VAL A 151 4.50 3.84 15.70
N ARG A 152 4.80 3.56 16.98
CA ARG A 152 5.01 2.17 17.43
C ARG A 152 3.76 1.31 17.21
N THR A 153 2.59 1.84 17.56
CA THR A 153 1.32 1.14 17.34
C THR A 153 1.09 0.88 15.85
N GLY A 154 1.24 1.91 15.01
CA GLY A 154 1.10 1.78 13.56
C GLY A 154 2.06 0.77 12.93
N VAL A 155 3.35 0.83 13.32
CA VAL A 155 4.37 -0.13 12.84
C VAL A 155 4.05 -1.56 13.26
N ASN A 156 3.62 -1.77 14.53
CA ASN A 156 3.28 -3.11 15.01
C ASN A 156 2.06 -3.70 14.27
N ILE A 157 1.00 -2.92 14.09
CA ILE A 157 -0.20 -3.34 13.35
C ILE A 157 0.14 -3.64 11.88
N ALA A 158 0.87 -2.76 11.23
CA ALA A 158 1.30 -2.97 9.85
C ALA A 158 2.16 -4.23 9.69
N ALA A 159 3.11 -4.43 10.62
CA ALA A 159 3.96 -5.61 10.63
C ALA A 159 3.16 -6.90 10.83
N GLU A 160 2.13 -6.88 11.67
CA GLU A 160 1.27 -8.04 11.90
C GLU A 160 0.50 -8.43 10.64
N VAL A 161 -0.15 -7.46 9.96
CA VAL A 161 -0.84 -7.68 8.68
C VAL A 161 0.08 -8.29 7.63
N ALA A 162 1.31 -7.81 7.53
CA ALA A 162 2.29 -8.36 6.58
C ALA A 162 2.80 -9.75 7.00
N ARG A 163 2.94 -9.99 8.31
CA ARG A 163 3.42 -11.26 8.88
C ARG A 163 2.41 -12.38 8.70
N GLU A 164 1.11 -12.10 8.87
CA GLU A 164 0.04 -13.08 8.65
C GLU A 164 0.06 -13.68 7.24
N LYS A 165 0.51 -12.89 6.25
CA LYS A 165 0.72 -13.36 4.87
C LYS A 165 2.12 -13.95 4.62
N GLY A 166 3.02 -13.93 5.60
CA GLY A 166 4.42 -14.31 5.40
C GLY A 166 5.22 -13.32 4.52
N LEU A 167 4.76 -12.09 4.38
CA LEU A 167 5.32 -11.09 3.45
C LEU A 167 6.05 -9.94 4.13
N LEU A 168 6.24 -9.97 5.45
CA LEU A 168 7.01 -8.96 6.17
C LEU A 168 8.51 -9.07 5.83
N VAL A 169 9.13 -7.96 5.46
CA VAL A 169 10.60 -7.83 5.29
C VAL A 169 11.21 -7.21 6.53
N SER A 170 10.77 -6.00 6.90
CA SER A 170 11.26 -5.27 8.06
C SER A 170 10.18 -4.35 8.65
N ALA A 171 10.30 -4.04 9.94
CA ALA A 171 9.46 -3.09 10.66
C ALA A 171 10.32 -2.33 11.66
N VAL A 172 10.43 -1.01 11.49
CA VAL A 172 11.35 -0.17 12.26
C VAL A 172 10.63 1.08 12.76
N THR A 173 10.88 1.44 14.01
CA THR A 173 10.49 2.74 14.58
C THR A 173 11.75 3.50 14.99
N ILE A 174 11.90 4.72 14.52
CA ILE A 174 13.03 5.62 14.82
C ILE A 174 12.49 6.80 15.65
N PRO A 175 12.66 6.79 16.98
CA PRO A 175 12.30 7.93 17.81
C PRO A 175 13.33 9.06 17.63
N GLY A 176 12.87 10.31 17.57
CA GLY A 176 13.70 11.48 17.44
C GLY A 176 14.70 11.41 16.27
N PRO A 177 14.23 11.16 15.03
CA PRO A 177 15.12 10.98 13.89
C PRO A 177 15.97 12.23 13.63
N SER A 178 17.17 12.04 13.04
CA SER A 178 18.06 13.16 12.69
C SER A 178 17.47 14.03 11.59
N LYS A 179 17.90 15.29 11.50
CA LYS A 179 17.44 16.22 10.46
C LYS A 179 17.81 15.74 9.05
N GLU A 180 18.96 15.11 8.93
CA GLU A 180 19.49 14.58 7.68
C GLU A 180 18.59 13.44 7.14
N LEU A 181 18.07 12.59 8.03
CA LEU A 181 17.14 11.54 7.65
C LEU A 181 15.86 12.10 7.04
N TYR A 182 15.38 13.23 7.54
CA TYR A 182 14.21 13.91 6.96
C TYR A 182 14.49 14.46 5.57
N ALA A 183 15.63 15.11 5.38
CA ALA A 183 15.96 15.76 4.12
C ALA A 183 16.07 14.79 2.93
N GLU A 184 16.32 13.50 3.19
CA GLU A 184 16.41 12.47 2.15
C GLU A 184 15.07 11.83 1.79
N PHE A 185 14.11 11.79 2.71
CA PHE A 185 12.87 10.99 2.53
C PHE A 185 11.59 11.83 2.50
N ILE A 186 11.68 13.09 2.78
CA ILE A 186 10.59 14.06 2.83
C ILE A 186 10.88 15.27 1.95
#